data_b1de6a297513b6a557477ea8e20cc489
#
_entry.id   b1de6a297513b6a557477ea8e20cc489
#
_cell.length_a   1.000
_cell.length_b   1.000
_cell.length_c   1.000
_cell.angle_alpha   90.00
_cell.angle_beta   90.00
_cell.angle_gamma   90.00
#
_symmetry.space_group_name_H-M   'P 1'
#
loop_
_entity.id
_entity.type
_entity.pdbx_description
1 polymer ?
#
loop_
_entity_poly.entity_id
_entity_poly.type
_entity_poly.pdbx_seq_one_letter_code
_entity_poly.pdbx_strand_id
1 'polypeptide(L)'
;MLAPPPPSDDKKAEKDSPVAAAIKCAYQIMQQRIISNPKDMMGVLLFGTEQTKFQDEDENSRGGVQYPHCYLLSDLAIPRAEDVKTLRGVVQQEEEFEDLLVPAKEPVSMSNMLFCANQIFTTRAPNFGSRRLFIITDKDDPHASDKNARSQAAVRAKDLYDLGVVIELFPISHPDHEFDRSKFYDVSILEPRNTACSPFRISSIETLQRVKILL
;
A
#
# COMPACT_ATOMS: atom_id res chain seq x y z
N MET A 1 -3.22 -12.33 -1.94
CA MET A 1 -3.13 -11.35 -3.05
C MET A 1 -2.39 -11.86 -4.29
N LEU A 2 -1.56 -12.88 -4.21
CA LEU A 2 -0.75 -13.36 -5.35
C LEU A 2 -1.46 -14.39 -6.25
N ALA A 3 -2.48 -15.08 -5.75
CA ALA A 3 -3.21 -16.04 -6.57
C ALA A 3 -4.07 -15.32 -7.62
N PRO A 4 -4.00 -15.73 -8.92
CA PRO A 4 -4.93 -15.22 -9.91
C PRO A 4 -6.36 -15.68 -9.61
N PRO A 5 -7.37 -14.92 -10.05
CA PRO A 5 -8.75 -15.34 -9.90
C PRO A 5 -9.02 -16.66 -10.64
N PRO A 6 -9.98 -17.47 -10.20
CA PRO A 6 -10.33 -18.70 -10.89
C PRO A 6 -10.75 -18.40 -12.33
N PRO A 7 -10.48 -19.30 -13.27
CA PRO A 7 -10.87 -19.12 -14.66
C PRO A 7 -12.39 -18.98 -14.76
N SER A 8 -12.84 -17.87 -15.32
CA SER A 8 -14.25 -17.64 -15.63
C SER A 8 -14.44 -17.62 -17.14
N ASP A 9 -15.61 -18.10 -17.60
CA ASP A 9 -16.00 -18.08 -19.03
C ASP A 9 -16.29 -16.65 -19.53
N ASP A 10 -16.27 -15.66 -18.65
CA ASP A 10 -16.45 -14.26 -19.00
C ASP A 10 -15.18 -13.70 -19.66
N LYS A 11 -15.27 -13.33 -20.93
CA LYS A 11 -14.17 -12.72 -21.71
C LYS A 11 -13.62 -11.42 -21.12
N LYS A 12 -14.26 -10.85 -20.08
CA LYS A 12 -13.87 -9.67 -19.33
C LYS A 12 -13.32 -9.95 -17.93
N ALA A 13 -13.20 -11.23 -17.53
CA ALA A 13 -12.66 -11.56 -16.22
C ALA A 13 -11.20 -11.12 -16.12
N GLU A 14 -10.88 -10.40 -15.06
CA GLU A 14 -9.51 -10.00 -14.75
C GLU A 14 -8.66 -11.26 -14.55
N LYS A 15 -7.61 -11.38 -15.37
CA LYS A 15 -6.64 -12.48 -15.28
C LYS A 15 -5.52 -12.16 -14.31
N ASP A 16 -5.40 -10.90 -13.91
CA ASP A 16 -4.32 -10.43 -13.05
C ASP A 16 -4.57 -10.83 -11.59
N SER A 17 -3.51 -11.16 -10.87
CA SER A 17 -3.62 -11.33 -9.42
C SER A 17 -3.99 -10.00 -8.75
N PRO A 18 -4.64 -10.00 -7.58
CA PRO A 18 -5.00 -8.76 -6.89
C PRO A 18 -3.81 -7.81 -6.65
N VAL A 19 -2.62 -8.33 -6.37
CA VAL A 19 -1.42 -7.49 -6.23
C VAL A 19 -0.97 -6.90 -7.56
N ALA A 20 -1.03 -7.68 -8.65
CA ALA A 20 -0.71 -7.18 -9.97
C ALA A 20 -1.69 -6.08 -10.41
N ALA A 21 -2.99 -6.26 -10.13
CA ALA A 21 -4.02 -5.26 -10.36
C ALA A 21 -3.76 -3.98 -9.55
N ALA A 22 -3.38 -4.09 -8.27
CA ALA A 22 -3.06 -2.95 -7.42
C ALA A 22 -1.84 -2.16 -7.95
N ILE A 23 -0.76 -2.85 -8.34
CA ILE A 23 0.44 -2.21 -8.89
C ILE A 23 0.13 -1.57 -10.26
N LYS A 24 -0.69 -2.22 -11.09
CA LYS A 24 -1.17 -1.68 -12.36
C LYS A 24 -1.98 -0.39 -12.17
N CYS A 25 -2.83 -0.35 -11.14
CA CYS A 25 -3.53 0.88 -10.76
C CYS A 25 -2.54 1.98 -10.36
N ALA A 26 -1.56 1.68 -9.50
CA ALA A 26 -0.53 2.64 -9.10
C ALA A 26 0.24 3.18 -10.31
N TYR A 27 0.63 2.30 -11.24
CA TYR A 27 1.28 2.66 -12.50
C TYR A 27 0.42 3.63 -13.33
N GLN A 28 -0.85 3.30 -13.55
CA GLN A 28 -1.76 4.15 -14.35
C GLN A 28 -1.98 5.51 -13.71
N ILE A 29 -2.14 5.56 -12.39
CA ILE A 29 -2.34 6.81 -11.68
C ILE A 29 -1.08 7.65 -11.74
N MET A 30 0.10 7.07 -11.55
CA MET A 30 1.36 7.77 -11.66
C MET A 30 1.52 8.40 -13.04
N GLN A 31 1.23 7.67 -14.12
CA GLN A 31 1.25 8.21 -15.47
C GLN A 31 0.30 9.41 -15.65
N GLN A 32 -0.92 9.29 -15.13
CA GLN A 32 -1.90 10.37 -15.23
C GLN A 32 -1.45 11.60 -14.43
N ARG A 33 -0.88 11.40 -13.24
CA ARG A 33 -0.46 12.51 -12.36
C ARG A 33 0.70 13.29 -12.92
N ILE A 34 1.66 12.66 -13.56
CA ILE A 34 2.75 13.38 -14.24
C ILE A 34 2.21 14.44 -15.21
N ILE A 35 1.10 14.15 -15.88
CA ILE A 35 0.50 15.07 -16.87
C ILE A 35 -0.46 16.05 -16.20
N SER A 36 -1.39 15.56 -15.37
CA SER A 36 -2.49 16.37 -14.84
C SER A 36 -2.12 17.19 -13.61
N ASN A 37 -1.21 16.70 -12.79
CA ASN A 37 -0.81 17.30 -11.52
C ASN A 37 0.71 17.13 -11.27
N PRO A 38 1.57 17.80 -12.04
CA PRO A 38 3.01 17.55 -12.05
C PRO A 38 3.73 17.91 -10.74
N LYS A 39 3.02 18.49 -9.77
CA LYS A 39 3.56 18.80 -8.44
C LYS A 39 3.11 17.81 -7.37
N ASP A 40 2.24 16.86 -7.70
CA ASP A 40 1.82 15.83 -6.75
C ASP A 40 2.97 14.85 -6.54
N MET A 41 3.24 14.53 -5.27
CA MET A 41 4.20 13.50 -4.89
C MET A 41 3.49 12.16 -4.79
N MET A 42 4.19 11.10 -5.19
CA MET A 42 3.72 9.73 -5.07
C MET A 42 4.87 8.82 -4.63
N GLY A 43 4.55 7.80 -3.84
CA GLY A 43 5.47 6.74 -3.45
C GLY A 43 4.76 5.41 -3.42
N VAL A 44 5.50 4.32 -3.46
CA VAL A 44 4.96 2.95 -3.41
C VAL A 44 5.77 2.13 -2.42
N LEU A 45 5.11 1.69 -1.35
CA LEU A 45 5.64 0.79 -0.34
C LEU A 45 4.92 -0.55 -0.46
N LEU A 46 5.66 -1.60 -0.73
CA LEU A 46 5.14 -2.97 -0.67
C LEU A 46 5.34 -3.51 0.74
N PHE A 47 4.39 -4.28 1.23
CA PHE A 47 4.49 -4.96 2.52
C PHE A 47 4.01 -6.41 2.41
N GLY A 48 4.60 -7.28 3.20
CA GLY A 48 4.36 -8.72 3.09
C GLY A 48 5.21 -9.41 2.04
N THR A 49 6.27 -8.78 1.58
CA THR A 49 7.27 -9.37 0.69
C THR A 49 8.37 -10.08 1.50
N GLU A 50 8.98 -11.12 0.94
CA GLU A 50 10.15 -11.75 1.57
C GLU A 50 11.34 -10.79 1.59
N GLN A 51 11.48 -9.98 0.56
CA GLN A 51 12.52 -8.95 0.48
C GLN A 51 12.19 -7.76 1.39
N THR A 52 13.24 -7.18 1.94
CA THR A 52 13.18 -5.99 2.79
C THR A 52 14.08 -4.91 2.19
N LYS A 53 13.49 -3.74 1.88
CA LYS A 53 14.23 -2.56 1.44
C LYS A 53 13.55 -1.33 2.03
N PHE A 54 13.76 -1.11 3.29
CA PHE A 54 13.43 0.13 3.96
C PHE A 54 14.60 0.44 4.88
N GLN A 55 15.42 1.40 4.50
CA GLN A 55 16.57 1.87 5.29
C GLN A 55 16.41 3.35 5.57
N ASP A 56 16.69 3.72 6.82
CA ASP A 56 17.10 5.08 7.09
C ASP A 56 18.42 5.31 6.36
N GLU A 57 18.43 6.31 5.45
CA GLU A 57 19.60 6.65 4.63
C GLU A 57 20.75 7.32 5.40
N ASP A 58 20.73 7.28 6.71
CA ASP A 58 21.90 7.69 7.50
C ASP A 58 22.99 6.63 7.37
N GLU A 59 23.81 6.78 6.33
CA GLU A 59 25.01 5.95 6.05
C GLU A 59 25.97 5.82 7.25
N ASN A 60 25.83 6.67 8.28
CA ASN A 60 26.61 6.64 9.50
C ASN A 60 25.97 5.84 10.66
N SER A 61 24.75 5.37 10.53
CA SER A 61 24.11 4.55 11.56
C SER A 61 24.59 3.11 11.45
N ARG A 62 25.64 2.78 12.16
CA ARG A 62 26.04 1.38 12.40
C ARG A 62 24.89 0.65 13.12
N GLY A 63 24.01 0.01 12.35
CA GLY A 63 22.87 -0.75 12.86
C GLY A 63 21.50 -0.11 12.62
N GLY A 64 21.27 0.42 11.42
CA GLY A 64 19.94 0.91 11.02
C GLY A 64 18.86 -0.14 11.28
N VAL A 65 17.75 0.26 11.93
CA VAL A 65 16.62 -0.63 12.21
C VAL A 65 16.02 -1.05 10.88
N GLN A 66 16.10 -2.34 10.57
CA GLN A 66 15.40 -2.91 9.44
C GLN A 66 13.93 -3.18 9.83
N TYR A 67 13.02 -2.82 8.94
CA TYR A 67 11.61 -3.13 9.08
C TYR A 67 11.28 -4.33 8.19
N PRO A 68 11.23 -5.57 8.76
CA PRO A 68 11.06 -6.78 7.99
C PRO A 68 9.80 -6.72 7.13
N HIS A 69 9.91 -7.27 5.92
CA HIS A 69 8.79 -7.41 5.00
C HIS A 69 8.18 -6.09 4.49
N CYS A 70 8.93 -4.98 4.62
CA CYS A 70 8.59 -3.69 4.03
C CYS A 70 9.63 -3.36 2.94
N TYR A 71 9.15 -3.14 1.72
CA TYR A 71 9.98 -2.85 0.56
C TYR A 71 9.56 -1.53 -0.08
N LEU A 72 10.41 -0.52 0.00
CA LEU A 72 10.19 0.77 -0.65
C LEU A 72 10.52 0.63 -2.15
N LEU A 73 9.49 0.50 -2.97
CA LEU A 73 9.62 0.36 -4.42
C LEU A 73 9.90 1.71 -5.09
N SER A 74 9.16 2.73 -4.71
CA SER A 74 9.36 4.11 -5.16
C SER A 74 9.19 5.05 -3.97
N ASP A 75 10.17 5.92 -3.75
CA ASP A 75 10.15 6.89 -2.66
C ASP A 75 9.08 7.98 -2.90
N LEU A 76 8.65 8.64 -1.83
CA LEU A 76 7.70 9.74 -1.93
C LEU A 76 8.37 10.95 -2.55
N ALA A 77 8.17 11.12 -3.84
CA ALA A 77 8.75 12.21 -4.64
C ALA A 77 7.81 12.62 -5.78
N ILE A 78 8.15 13.71 -6.47
CA ILE A 78 7.51 14.02 -7.76
C ILE A 78 7.88 12.90 -8.73
N PRO A 79 6.89 12.18 -9.28
CA PRO A 79 7.14 11.01 -10.13
C PRO A 79 7.99 11.35 -11.35
N ARG A 80 8.98 10.52 -11.63
CA ARG A 80 9.86 10.61 -12.80
C ARG A 80 9.52 9.49 -13.78
N ALA A 81 10.04 9.60 -15.01
CA ALA A 81 9.89 8.55 -16.01
C ALA A 81 10.48 7.20 -15.55
N GLU A 82 11.51 7.22 -14.70
CA GLU A 82 12.14 6.05 -14.10
C GLU A 82 11.19 5.31 -13.14
N ASP A 83 10.47 6.06 -12.30
CA ASP A 83 9.48 5.49 -11.37
C ASP A 83 8.36 4.77 -12.13
N VAL A 84 7.89 5.40 -13.21
CA VAL A 84 6.88 4.81 -14.11
C VAL A 84 7.43 3.55 -14.79
N LYS A 85 8.70 3.57 -15.23
CA LYS A 85 9.36 2.42 -15.84
C LYS A 85 9.50 1.26 -14.84
N THR A 86 9.91 1.54 -13.61
CA THR A 86 9.99 0.54 -12.54
C THR A 86 8.64 -0.12 -12.27
N LEU A 87 7.58 0.68 -12.08
CA LEU A 87 6.23 0.11 -11.88
C LEU A 87 5.76 -0.71 -13.08
N ARG A 88 6.08 -0.27 -14.30
CA ARG A 88 5.77 -1.04 -15.50
C ARG A 88 6.51 -2.38 -15.53
N GLY A 89 7.79 -2.39 -15.19
CA GLY A 89 8.59 -3.62 -15.11
C GLY A 89 8.01 -4.63 -14.14
N VAL A 90 7.58 -4.17 -12.94
CA VAL A 90 6.90 -5.01 -11.96
C VAL A 90 5.57 -5.56 -12.50
N VAL A 91 4.76 -4.73 -13.20
CA VAL A 91 3.49 -5.17 -13.80
C VAL A 91 3.73 -6.19 -14.92
N GLN A 92 4.80 -6.02 -15.71
CA GLN A 92 5.16 -6.91 -16.81
C GLN A 92 5.92 -8.15 -16.34
N GLN A 93 6.22 -8.26 -15.03
CA GLN A 93 7.00 -9.36 -14.44
C GLN A 93 8.35 -9.55 -15.17
N GLU A 94 9.04 -8.42 -15.42
CA GLU A 94 10.41 -8.45 -15.94
C GLU A 94 11.33 -9.22 -14.97
N GLU A 95 12.33 -9.94 -15.46
CA GLU A 95 13.22 -10.82 -14.67
C GLU A 95 13.83 -10.12 -13.44
N GLU A 96 14.12 -8.82 -13.54
CA GLU A 96 14.63 -8.01 -12.45
C GLU A 96 13.68 -7.94 -11.23
N PHE A 97 12.38 -8.14 -11.43
CA PHE A 97 11.33 -8.00 -10.41
C PHE A 97 10.65 -9.32 -10.02
N GLU A 98 11.09 -10.47 -10.55
CA GLU A 98 10.45 -11.76 -10.26
C GLU A 98 10.41 -12.08 -8.77
N ASP A 99 11.52 -11.84 -8.07
CA ASP A 99 11.64 -12.12 -6.64
C ASP A 99 10.96 -11.08 -5.74
N LEU A 100 10.57 -9.94 -6.29
CA LEU A 100 10.03 -8.83 -5.50
C LEU A 100 8.65 -9.14 -4.90
N LEU A 101 7.84 -9.89 -5.63
CA LEU A 101 6.47 -10.23 -5.21
C LEU A 101 6.37 -11.57 -4.47
N VAL A 102 7.51 -12.17 -4.09
CA VAL A 102 7.51 -13.37 -3.27
C VAL A 102 6.96 -13.04 -1.88
N PRO A 103 5.91 -13.74 -1.41
CA PRO A 103 5.29 -13.45 -0.13
C PRO A 103 6.19 -13.84 1.04
N ALA A 104 6.19 -13.03 2.08
CA ALA A 104 6.85 -13.35 3.33
C ALA A 104 6.27 -14.61 3.96
N LYS A 105 7.13 -15.43 4.56
CA LYS A 105 6.73 -16.63 5.32
C LYS A 105 6.17 -16.27 6.69
N GLU A 106 6.63 -15.17 7.26
CA GLU A 106 6.22 -14.68 8.58
C GLU A 106 5.10 -13.65 8.48
N PRO A 107 4.26 -13.52 9.51
CA PRO A 107 3.24 -12.50 9.56
C PRO A 107 3.85 -11.09 9.54
N VAL A 108 3.29 -10.22 8.73
CA VAL A 108 3.75 -8.83 8.64
C VAL A 108 3.23 -8.02 9.81
N SER A 109 4.11 -7.25 10.45
CA SER A 109 3.72 -6.30 11.47
C SER A 109 3.10 -5.05 10.83
N MET A 110 1.79 -4.86 11.04
CA MET A 110 1.10 -3.63 10.60
C MET A 110 1.68 -2.37 11.26
N SER A 111 2.17 -2.48 12.49
CA SER A 111 2.83 -1.35 13.15
C SER A 111 4.13 -0.94 12.46
N ASN A 112 4.90 -1.90 11.93
CA ASN A 112 6.11 -1.61 11.16
C ASN A 112 5.78 -0.92 9.84
N MET A 113 4.78 -1.42 9.10
CA MET A 113 4.34 -0.81 7.84
C MET A 113 3.85 0.63 8.06
N LEU A 114 3.02 0.88 9.07
CA LEU A 114 2.53 2.21 9.40
C LEU A 114 3.65 3.14 9.87
N PHE A 115 4.65 2.61 10.59
CA PHE A 115 5.83 3.37 10.97
C PHE A 115 6.67 3.77 9.76
N CYS A 116 6.89 2.84 8.81
CA CYS A 116 7.57 3.17 7.55
C CYS A 116 6.83 4.28 6.80
N ALA A 117 5.50 4.20 6.70
CA ALA A 117 4.69 5.25 6.09
C ALA A 117 4.85 6.59 6.84
N ASN A 118 4.85 6.58 8.18
CA ASN A 118 5.06 7.78 8.98
C ASN A 118 6.42 8.43 8.68
N GLN A 119 7.50 7.64 8.64
CA GLN A 119 8.83 8.13 8.29
C GLN A 119 8.87 8.75 6.89
N ILE A 120 8.29 8.08 5.89
CA ILE A 120 8.22 8.61 4.52
C ILE A 120 7.53 9.98 4.51
N PHE A 121 6.38 10.13 5.15
CA PHE A 121 5.68 11.41 5.21
C PHE A 121 6.46 12.50 5.94
N THR A 122 7.11 12.15 7.04
CA THR A 122 7.85 13.09 7.88
C THR A 122 9.10 13.59 7.17
N THR A 123 9.83 12.70 6.50
CA THR A 123 11.11 13.03 5.87
C THR A 123 10.95 13.66 4.50
N ARG A 124 9.99 13.20 3.69
CA ARG A 124 9.86 13.60 2.29
C ARG A 124 8.79 14.65 2.04
N ALA A 125 7.75 14.73 2.87
CA ALA A 125 6.64 15.64 2.66
C ALA A 125 6.26 16.48 3.89
N PRO A 126 7.19 17.18 4.56
CA PRO A 126 6.87 17.89 5.81
C PRO A 126 5.91 19.06 5.62
N ASN A 127 5.84 19.67 4.44
CA ASN A 127 5.11 20.91 4.17
C ASN A 127 3.90 20.74 3.22
N PHE A 128 3.43 19.51 2.98
CA PHE A 128 2.28 19.29 2.11
C PHE A 128 0.96 19.45 2.86
N GLY A 129 0.01 20.19 2.26
CA GLY A 129 -1.30 20.45 2.86
C GLY A 129 -2.28 19.28 2.84
N SER A 130 -2.05 18.27 2.00
CA SER A 130 -2.89 17.06 1.90
C SER A 130 -2.02 15.83 1.79
N ARG A 131 -2.20 14.89 2.72
CA ARG A 131 -1.46 13.63 2.77
C ARG A 131 -2.46 12.48 2.83
N ARG A 132 -2.26 11.45 2.01
CA ARG A 132 -3.12 10.27 1.98
C ARG A 132 -2.27 9.02 1.95
N LEU A 133 -2.67 8.03 2.72
CA LEU A 133 -2.12 6.68 2.73
C LEU A 133 -3.21 5.71 2.28
N PHE A 134 -2.97 4.98 1.20
CA PHE A 134 -3.85 3.92 0.74
C PHE A 134 -3.30 2.58 1.15
N ILE A 135 -4.09 1.81 1.87
CA ILE A 135 -3.78 0.43 2.25
C ILE A 135 -4.60 -0.49 1.37
N ILE A 136 -3.93 -1.25 0.50
CA ILE A 136 -4.56 -2.25 -0.37
C ILE A 136 -4.19 -3.62 0.15
N THR A 137 -5.15 -4.43 0.58
CA THR A 137 -4.88 -5.71 1.22
C THR A 137 -6.07 -6.67 1.15
N ASP A 138 -5.79 -7.97 1.20
CA ASP A 138 -6.76 -9.07 1.31
C ASP A 138 -6.83 -9.67 2.73
N LYS A 139 -6.00 -9.17 3.66
CA LYS A 139 -5.94 -9.64 5.05
C LYS A 139 -6.85 -8.79 5.93
N ASP A 140 -8.02 -9.33 6.28
CA ASP A 140 -9.01 -8.65 7.12
C ASP A 140 -8.65 -8.63 8.62
N ASP A 141 -7.86 -9.61 9.09
CA ASP A 141 -7.35 -9.65 10.46
C ASP A 141 -5.87 -10.10 10.51
N PRO A 142 -4.92 -9.17 10.23
CA PRO A 142 -3.49 -9.50 10.21
C PRO A 142 -2.93 -9.88 11.59
N HIS A 143 -3.63 -9.57 12.68
CA HIS A 143 -3.20 -9.80 14.05
C HIS A 143 -4.30 -10.46 14.91
N ALA A 144 -4.97 -11.50 14.38
CA ALA A 144 -6.12 -12.16 15.01
C ALA A 144 -5.87 -12.59 16.46
N SER A 145 -4.68 -13.11 16.75
CA SER A 145 -4.32 -13.67 18.06
C SER A 145 -3.43 -12.77 18.91
N ASP A 146 -2.93 -11.65 18.37
CA ASP A 146 -1.98 -10.78 19.04
C ASP A 146 -2.57 -9.41 19.38
N LYS A 147 -3.10 -9.28 20.60
CA LYS A 147 -3.65 -8.01 21.11
C LYS A 147 -2.59 -6.91 21.21
N ASN A 148 -1.34 -7.27 21.49
CA ASN A 148 -0.26 -6.30 21.62
C ASN A 148 0.09 -5.71 20.25
N ALA A 149 0.24 -6.54 19.23
CA ALA A 149 0.46 -6.08 17.85
C ALA A 149 -0.70 -5.20 17.33
N ARG A 150 -1.95 -5.52 17.69
CA ARG A 150 -3.12 -4.68 17.38
C ARG A 150 -3.02 -3.30 18.05
N SER A 151 -2.67 -3.27 19.33
CA SER A 151 -2.51 -2.00 20.07
C SER A 151 -1.36 -1.16 19.49
N GLN A 152 -0.24 -1.77 19.16
CA GLN A 152 0.88 -1.08 18.52
C GLN A 152 0.50 -0.49 17.17
N ALA A 153 -0.23 -1.23 16.35
CA ALA A 153 -0.74 -0.73 15.06
C ALA A 153 -1.66 0.47 15.24
N ALA A 154 -2.56 0.43 16.24
CA ALA A 154 -3.46 1.56 16.55
C ALA A 154 -2.69 2.82 16.96
N VAL A 155 -1.62 2.68 17.76
CA VAL A 155 -0.75 3.80 18.14
C VAL A 155 -0.11 4.40 16.88
N ARG A 156 0.42 3.57 15.97
CA ARG A 156 1.04 4.06 14.73
C ARG A 156 0.05 4.71 13.77
N ALA A 157 -1.17 4.19 13.70
CA ALA A 157 -2.24 4.85 12.94
C ALA A 157 -2.56 6.24 13.52
N LYS A 158 -2.61 6.35 14.85
CA LYS A 158 -2.80 7.64 15.52
C LYS A 158 -1.66 8.62 15.20
N ASP A 159 -0.40 8.17 15.22
CA ASP A 159 0.75 9.01 14.85
C ASP A 159 0.58 9.60 13.44
N LEU A 160 0.08 8.82 12.48
CA LEU A 160 -0.22 9.28 11.11
C LEU A 160 -1.35 10.30 11.08
N TYR A 161 -2.43 10.10 11.84
CA TYR A 161 -3.52 11.08 11.95
C TYR A 161 -3.04 12.39 12.57
N ASP A 162 -2.20 12.33 13.59
CA ASP A 162 -1.61 13.51 14.23
C ASP A 162 -0.72 14.31 13.25
N LEU A 163 -0.14 13.63 12.23
CA LEU A 163 0.54 14.27 11.10
C LEU A 163 -0.43 14.81 10.03
N GLY A 164 -1.73 14.62 10.18
CA GLY A 164 -2.73 15.00 9.17
C GLY A 164 -2.79 14.08 7.96
N VAL A 165 -2.35 12.84 8.09
CA VAL A 165 -2.47 11.83 7.04
C VAL A 165 -3.85 11.18 7.10
N VAL A 166 -4.57 11.17 5.99
CA VAL A 166 -5.82 10.43 5.84
C VAL A 166 -5.51 9.01 5.39
N ILE A 167 -5.92 8.02 6.19
CA ILE A 167 -5.75 6.60 5.86
C ILE A 167 -7.02 6.10 5.18
N GLU A 168 -6.88 5.51 4.01
CA GLU A 168 -7.96 4.92 3.24
C GLU A 168 -7.67 3.43 2.97
N LEU A 169 -8.64 2.56 3.24
CA LEU A 169 -8.52 1.13 3.04
C LEU A 169 -9.20 0.70 1.74
N PHE A 170 -8.49 -0.06 0.93
CA PHE A 170 -8.99 -0.74 -0.26
C PHE A 170 -8.98 -2.26 -0.01
N PRO A 171 -10.06 -2.78 0.55
CA PRO A 171 -10.16 -4.21 0.87
C PRO A 171 -10.34 -5.03 -0.40
N ILE A 172 -9.64 -6.16 -0.48
CA ILE A 172 -9.80 -7.12 -1.56
C ILE A 172 -10.45 -8.37 -0.99
N SER A 173 -11.65 -8.67 -1.49
CA SER A 173 -12.37 -9.92 -1.18
C SER A 173 -12.00 -11.00 -2.19
N HIS A 174 -11.97 -12.25 -1.73
CA HIS A 174 -11.84 -13.42 -2.58
C HIS A 174 -13.22 -14.10 -2.76
N PRO A 175 -13.40 -14.94 -3.79
CA PRO A 175 -14.67 -15.63 -4.01
C PRO A 175 -15.17 -16.43 -2.79
N ASP A 176 -14.22 -16.99 -2.04
CA ASP A 176 -14.49 -17.84 -0.88
C ASP A 176 -14.43 -17.11 0.47
N HIS A 177 -14.03 -15.82 0.46
CA HIS A 177 -13.85 -15.03 1.68
C HIS A 177 -14.15 -13.55 1.43
N GLU A 178 -15.27 -13.08 2.01
CA GLU A 178 -15.59 -11.65 2.02
C GLU A 178 -14.75 -10.94 3.09
N PHE A 179 -14.12 -9.83 2.72
CA PHE A 179 -13.27 -9.05 3.60
C PHE A 179 -14.10 -8.35 4.68
N ASP A 180 -13.83 -8.66 5.94
CA ASP A 180 -14.50 -8.07 7.10
C ASP A 180 -13.61 -7.01 7.78
N ARG A 181 -13.88 -5.74 7.46
CA ARG A 181 -13.16 -4.59 8.02
C ARG A 181 -13.29 -4.46 9.54
N SER A 182 -14.40 -4.93 10.10
CA SER A 182 -14.71 -4.79 11.52
C SER A 182 -13.77 -5.58 12.42
N LYS A 183 -13.12 -6.63 11.89
CA LYS A 183 -12.17 -7.46 12.64
C LYS A 183 -10.94 -6.70 13.10
N PHE A 184 -10.43 -5.78 12.26
CA PHE A 184 -9.19 -5.07 12.57
C PHE A 184 -9.21 -3.59 12.18
N TYR A 185 -9.54 -3.25 10.93
CA TYR A 185 -9.27 -1.92 10.38
C TYR A 185 -10.17 -0.84 10.97
N ASP A 186 -11.45 -1.08 11.10
CA ASP A 186 -12.41 -0.10 11.63
C ASP A 186 -12.17 0.18 13.12
N VAL A 187 -11.59 -0.79 13.85
CA VAL A 187 -11.35 -0.68 15.29
C VAL A 187 -9.96 -0.15 15.62
N SER A 188 -8.97 -0.46 14.78
CA SER A 188 -7.55 -0.24 15.12
C SER A 188 -6.85 0.77 14.24
N ILE A 189 -7.30 0.98 13.00
CA ILE A 189 -6.58 1.75 12.00
C ILE A 189 -7.36 2.96 11.49
N LEU A 190 -8.66 2.83 11.24
CA LEU A 190 -9.46 3.88 10.64
C LEU A 190 -10.11 4.77 11.70
N GLU A 191 -10.11 6.07 11.48
CA GLU A 191 -10.87 6.97 12.34
C GLU A 191 -12.39 6.72 12.21
N PRO A 192 -13.16 6.83 13.32
CA PRO A 192 -14.62 6.63 13.28
C PRO A 192 -15.37 7.55 12.31
N ARG A 193 -14.76 8.66 11.90
CA ARG A 193 -15.35 9.64 10.98
C ARG A 193 -15.26 9.25 9.51
N ASN A 194 -14.45 8.25 9.15
CA ASN A 194 -14.19 7.84 7.76
C ASN A 194 -14.92 6.54 7.35
N THR A 195 -15.94 6.11 8.09
CA THR A 195 -16.74 4.92 7.78
C THR A 195 -17.64 5.04 6.53
N ALA A 196 -17.53 6.13 5.76
CA ALA A 196 -18.33 6.37 4.55
C ALA A 196 -17.75 5.76 3.26
N CYS A 197 -16.70 4.95 3.32
CA CYS A 197 -16.24 4.22 2.14
C CYS A 197 -17.01 2.92 1.98
N SER A 198 -17.93 2.89 1.03
CA SER A 198 -18.59 1.68 0.51
C SER A 198 -17.56 0.63 0.11
N PRO A 199 -17.87 -0.68 0.21
CA PRO A 199 -17.00 -1.72 -0.32
C PRO A 199 -16.85 -1.49 -1.83
N PHE A 200 -15.68 -1.08 -2.24
CA PHE A 200 -15.37 -0.84 -3.64
C PHE A 200 -15.12 -2.18 -4.32
N ARG A 201 -15.99 -2.56 -5.23
CA ARG A 201 -15.62 -3.45 -6.33
C ARG A 201 -14.73 -2.64 -7.27
N ILE A 202 -13.53 -3.13 -7.57
CA ILE A 202 -12.62 -2.56 -8.56
C ILE A 202 -13.28 -2.72 -9.95
N SER A 203 -14.33 -1.98 -10.22
CA SER A 203 -15.01 -2.00 -11.53
C SER A 203 -14.96 -0.66 -12.27
N SER A 204 -14.32 0.36 -11.70
CA SER A 204 -14.31 1.67 -12.36
C SER A 204 -13.05 2.47 -12.02
N ILE A 205 -12.13 2.50 -12.98
CA ILE A 205 -10.95 3.38 -13.00
C ILE A 205 -11.33 4.87 -12.83
N GLU A 206 -12.55 5.25 -13.16
CA GLU A 206 -13.02 6.65 -13.11
C GLU A 206 -13.08 7.24 -11.69
N THR A 207 -13.31 6.45 -10.67
CA THR A 207 -13.42 6.97 -9.29
C THR A 207 -12.06 7.23 -8.64
N LEU A 208 -11.01 6.57 -9.13
CA LEU A 208 -9.63 6.80 -8.68
C LEU A 208 -9.04 8.12 -9.18
N GLN A 209 -9.66 8.78 -10.16
CA GLN A 209 -9.15 10.04 -10.75
C GLN A 209 -9.14 11.24 -9.79
N ARG A 210 -9.84 11.18 -8.66
CA ARG A 210 -9.87 12.25 -7.66
C ARG A 210 -8.95 12.02 -6.46
N VAL A 211 -8.16 10.98 -6.50
CA VAL A 211 -7.44 10.49 -5.33
C VAL A 211 -5.94 10.70 -5.50
N LYS A 212 -5.33 11.44 -4.57
CA LYS A 212 -3.87 11.58 -4.47
C LYS A 212 -3.34 10.34 -3.77
N ILE A 213 -2.61 9.49 -4.48
CA ILE A 213 -2.16 8.19 -3.99
C ILE A 213 -0.79 8.33 -3.35
N LEU A 214 -0.71 7.75 -2.15
CA LEU A 214 0.48 7.23 -1.51
C LEU A 214 0.16 5.78 -1.14
N LEU A 215 0.78 4.85 -1.81
CA LEU A 215 0.84 3.47 -1.31
C LEU A 215 1.98 3.33 -0.36
#